data_29b586e2b5ff291325e0d13499fe3a1a
#
_entry.id   29b586e2b5ff291325e0d13499fe3a1a
#
_cell.length_a   1.000
_cell.length_b   1.000
_cell.length_c   1.000
_cell.angle_alpha   90.00
_cell.angle_beta   90.00
_cell.angle_gamma   90.00
#
_symmetry.space_group_name_H-M   'P 1'
#
loop_
_entity.id
_entity.type
_entity.pdbx_description
1 polymer ?
#
loop_
_entity_poly.entity_id
_entity_poly.type
_entity_poly.pdbx_seq_one_letter_code
_entity_poly.pdbx_strand_id
1 'polypeptide(L)'
;LSRGSVSEPRDITGDLRSGESVFRPGSSYMLDVVVRSKNVGHFFPTGTTDAQEAWLEVEATDATGRVLIESGRVYQDVVDSTAHFYRSVLVDGASRRIDKRNAFATRSTVYVNLIPPGAADVAHYVLNVPPDAVSPISVSAKLNYRKFSKEYTDFAFGGTFDEPFDGHFSADKRDWSFGGVDSTVSALTLTLPKLPIVEMAKDSLVLGLGPLEENEGAKKQELATYLSWNDYGIALLREGDLSLATEAFSRVTELAPEYVDGWVNVARVHIVTGDYDSALNALKAADTARTGYYKTTYFRGLIFKLMGNYEEAISAFKQVLSSHPKDRVVLNDLGRSLYLDEQMPEAIEVLLKVLRIDAEDLTANYNLMLLYQSVGETEVSDSYRTRYERFKADESASARARAYRAVHPADNNEANRIHVH
;
A
#
# COMPACT_ATOMS: atom_id res chain seq x y z
N LEU A 1 -12.30 -10.23 2.75
CA LEU A 1 -11.28 -10.49 1.74
C LEU A 1 -10.38 -11.58 2.30
N SER A 2 -10.53 -12.84 1.82
CA SER A 2 -9.54 -13.88 2.08
C SER A 2 -8.27 -13.47 1.34
N ARG A 3 -7.31 -12.93 2.07
CA ARG A 3 -5.94 -12.79 1.59
C ARG A 3 -5.43 -14.21 1.38
N GLY A 4 -5.20 -14.60 0.14
CA GLY A 4 -4.50 -15.86 -0.13
C GLY A 4 -3.18 -15.79 0.62
N SER A 5 -3.00 -16.66 1.62
CA SER A 5 -1.71 -16.81 2.27
C SER A 5 -0.75 -17.35 1.22
N VAL A 6 0.36 -16.68 1.03
CA VAL A 6 1.52 -17.30 0.40
C VAL A 6 1.95 -18.39 1.36
N SER A 7 1.63 -19.65 1.03
CA SER A 7 1.66 -20.77 1.98
C SER A 7 3.01 -21.48 2.06
N GLU A 8 4.03 -20.98 1.36
CA GLU A 8 5.37 -21.55 1.44
C GLU A 8 6.29 -20.61 2.24
N PRO A 9 7.02 -21.13 3.24
CA PRO A 9 8.03 -20.36 3.94
C PRO A 9 9.09 -19.93 2.92
N ARG A 10 9.32 -18.62 2.84
CA ARG A 10 10.38 -18.01 2.03
C ARG A 10 11.49 -17.57 2.96
N ASP A 11 12.71 -17.96 2.65
CA ASP A 11 13.90 -17.49 3.36
C ASP A 11 14.58 -16.39 2.55
N ILE A 12 15.11 -15.38 3.23
CA ILE A 12 15.93 -14.37 2.60
C ILE A 12 17.31 -14.98 2.34
N THR A 13 17.64 -15.21 1.07
CA THR A 13 18.85 -15.94 0.66
C THR A 13 20.11 -15.09 0.61
N GLY A 14 20.05 -13.82 1.01
CA GLY A 14 21.20 -12.91 1.02
C GLY A 14 20.84 -11.55 1.57
N ASP A 15 21.84 -10.71 1.80
CA ASP A 15 21.60 -9.32 2.16
C ASP A 15 20.93 -8.55 1.03
N LEU A 16 20.06 -7.61 1.37
CA LEU A 16 19.46 -6.71 0.39
C LEU A 16 20.57 -6.00 -0.39
N ARG A 17 20.49 -6.05 -1.72
CA ARG A 17 21.50 -5.44 -2.63
C ARG A 17 22.90 -6.05 -2.54
N SER A 18 23.09 -7.19 -1.89
CA SER A 18 24.38 -7.85 -1.89
C SER A 18 24.65 -8.53 -3.23
N GLY A 19 25.74 -8.19 -3.88
CA GLY A 19 26.25 -8.96 -5.04
C GLY A 19 26.79 -10.35 -4.68
N GLU A 20 26.70 -10.73 -3.42
CA GLU A 20 27.16 -12.04 -2.89
C GLU A 20 26.13 -13.15 -3.05
N SER A 21 24.88 -12.80 -3.39
CA SER A 21 23.86 -13.79 -3.72
C SER A 21 24.21 -14.49 -5.02
N VAL A 22 24.58 -15.76 -4.91
CA VAL A 22 24.92 -16.59 -6.08
C VAL A 22 23.71 -17.43 -6.46
N PHE A 23 23.18 -17.16 -7.66
CA PHE A 23 22.06 -17.92 -8.19
C PHE A 23 22.55 -19.23 -8.83
N ARG A 24 21.75 -20.29 -8.66
CA ARG A 24 22.01 -21.59 -9.28
C ARG A 24 21.26 -21.69 -10.59
N PRO A 25 21.95 -22.01 -11.70
CA PRO A 25 21.26 -22.36 -12.94
C PRO A 25 20.24 -23.48 -12.72
N GLY A 26 19.11 -23.39 -13.39
CA GLY A 26 17.99 -24.33 -13.27
C GLY A 26 17.09 -24.13 -12.04
N SER A 27 17.28 -23.06 -11.27
CA SER A 27 16.48 -22.74 -10.08
C SER A 27 15.61 -21.51 -10.28
N SER A 28 14.55 -21.40 -9.48
CA SER A 28 13.66 -20.23 -9.45
C SER A 28 13.85 -19.47 -8.15
N TYR A 29 13.81 -18.16 -8.25
CA TYR A 29 13.98 -17.23 -7.13
C TYR A 29 12.86 -16.19 -7.11
N MET A 30 12.57 -15.62 -5.94
CA MET A 30 11.75 -14.45 -5.80
C MET A 30 12.64 -13.21 -5.77
N LEU A 31 12.38 -12.28 -6.67
CA LEU A 31 13.02 -10.98 -6.72
C LEU A 31 12.03 -9.95 -6.16
N ASP A 32 12.40 -9.31 -5.06
CA ASP A 32 11.56 -8.33 -4.39
C ASP A 32 12.02 -6.91 -4.73
N VAL A 33 11.11 -6.10 -5.28
CA VAL A 33 11.34 -4.69 -5.61
C VAL A 33 10.59 -3.84 -4.60
N VAL A 34 11.32 -3.09 -3.78
CA VAL A 34 10.75 -2.25 -2.73
C VAL A 34 10.65 -0.80 -3.18
N VAL A 35 9.45 -0.22 -3.08
CA VAL A 35 9.20 1.20 -3.37
C VAL A 35 8.81 1.93 -2.09
N ARG A 36 9.58 2.94 -1.72
CA ARG A 36 9.37 3.74 -0.51
C ARG A 36 8.81 5.12 -0.83
N SER A 37 7.66 5.47 -0.22
CA SER A 37 7.17 6.85 -0.22
C SER A 37 7.87 7.66 0.87
N LYS A 38 8.83 8.50 0.48
CA LYS A 38 9.67 9.26 1.41
C LYS A 38 9.45 10.75 1.26
N ASN A 39 9.24 11.46 2.37
CA ASN A 39 9.03 12.91 2.40
C ASN A 39 7.80 13.39 1.60
N VAL A 40 6.82 12.54 1.40
CA VAL A 40 5.55 12.85 0.74
C VAL A 40 4.44 12.84 1.79
N GLY A 41 3.67 13.92 1.88
CA GLY A 41 2.60 14.08 2.88
C GLY A 41 1.24 13.48 2.48
N HIS A 42 1.17 12.79 1.35
CA HIS A 42 -0.05 12.18 0.81
C HIS A 42 0.26 10.81 0.21
N PHE A 43 -0.78 10.05 -0.15
CA PHE A 43 -0.60 8.78 -0.86
C PHE A 43 0.14 8.98 -2.19
N PHE A 44 0.97 8.01 -2.57
CA PHE A 44 1.60 7.97 -3.88
C PHE A 44 0.99 6.84 -4.73
N PRO A 45 0.64 7.13 -6.01
CA PRO A 45 0.42 8.45 -6.57
C PRO A 45 -0.84 9.10 -6.00
N THR A 46 -1.01 10.41 -6.20
CA THR A 46 -2.14 11.19 -5.68
C THR A 46 -2.86 11.95 -6.78
N GLY A 47 -4.02 12.54 -6.46
CA GLY A 47 -4.84 13.31 -7.40
C GLY A 47 -5.81 12.43 -8.18
N THR A 48 -5.85 12.56 -9.50
CA THR A 48 -6.74 11.79 -10.38
C THR A 48 -6.16 10.42 -10.69
N THR A 49 -6.17 9.53 -9.68
CA THR A 49 -5.58 8.19 -9.73
C THR A 49 -6.23 7.27 -10.77
N ASP A 50 -7.39 7.65 -11.28
CA ASP A 50 -8.13 7.02 -12.37
C ASP A 50 -7.65 7.43 -13.78
N ALA A 51 -6.89 8.52 -13.89
CA ALA A 51 -6.44 9.04 -15.18
C ALA A 51 -4.93 9.02 -15.37
N GLN A 52 -4.15 8.87 -14.31
CA GLN A 52 -2.68 8.83 -14.34
C GLN A 52 -2.17 7.39 -14.30
N GLU A 53 -0.91 7.21 -14.69
CA GLU A 53 -0.24 5.93 -14.61
C GLU A 53 1.07 6.07 -13.82
N ALA A 54 1.26 5.20 -12.84
CA ALA A 54 2.53 4.97 -12.18
C ALA A 54 2.74 3.46 -12.11
N TRP A 55 3.91 2.97 -12.53
CA TRP A 55 4.17 1.54 -12.61
C TRP A 55 5.65 1.20 -12.46
N LEU A 56 5.92 -0.06 -12.12
CA LEU A 56 7.26 -0.62 -12.17
C LEU A 56 7.56 -1.20 -13.56
N GLU A 57 8.73 -0.85 -14.10
CA GLU A 57 9.36 -1.50 -15.23
C GLU A 57 10.54 -2.31 -14.68
N VAL A 58 10.48 -3.64 -14.84
CA VAL A 58 11.50 -4.56 -14.33
C VAL A 58 12.02 -5.41 -15.46
N GLU A 59 13.34 -5.45 -15.60
CA GLU A 59 14.05 -6.25 -16.61
C GLU A 59 15.18 -7.03 -15.94
N ALA A 60 15.28 -8.32 -16.27
CA ALA A 60 16.44 -9.14 -15.93
C ALA A 60 17.00 -9.80 -17.18
N THR A 61 18.31 -9.70 -17.38
CA THR A 61 19.01 -10.28 -18.55
C THR A 61 20.28 -11.04 -18.11
N ASP A 62 20.61 -12.12 -18.80
CA ASP A 62 21.90 -12.76 -18.65
C ASP A 62 23.02 -12.05 -19.46
N ALA A 63 24.26 -12.48 -19.31
CA ALA A 63 25.41 -11.85 -19.99
C ALA A 63 25.36 -11.95 -21.53
N THR A 64 24.51 -12.82 -22.09
CA THR A 64 24.30 -12.90 -23.54
C THR A 64 23.23 -11.91 -24.05
N GLY A 65 22.55 -11.22 -23.14
CA GLY A 65 21.43 -10.36 -23.43
C GLY A 65 20.09 -11.11 -23.52
N ARG A 66 20.05 -12.39 -23.13
CA ARG A 66 18.79 -13.15 -23.03
C ARG A 66 17.93 -12.58 -21.92
N VAL A 67 16.71 -12.22 -22.26
CA VAL A 67 15.73 -11.71 -21.30
C VAL A 67 15.19 -12.85 -20.43
N LEU A 68 15.24 -12.68 -19.11
CA LEU A 68 14.74 -13.61 -18.10
C LEU A 68 13.47 -13.09 -17.41
N ILE A 69 13.37 -11.76 -17.26
CA ILE A 69 12.16 -11.05 -16.82
C ILE A 69 12.01 -9.81 -17.70
N GLU A 70 10.80 -9.55 -18.18
CA GLU A 70 10.42 -8.29 -18.80
C GLU A 70 8.99 -7.95 -18.35
N SER A 71 8.84 -6.88 -17.57
CA SER A 71 7.56 -6.40 -17.05
C SER A 71 7.49 -4.89 -17.11
N GLY A 72 6.31 -4.34 -17.40
CA GLY A 72 6.07 -2.91 -17.38
C GLY A 72 6.64 -2.14 -18.58
N ARG A 73 7.04 -2.81 -19.64
CA ARG A 73 7.49 -2.18 -20.87
C ARG A 73 6.35 -1.48 -21.59
N VAL A 74 6.67 -0.41 -22.31
CA VAL A 74 5.67 0.37 -23.06
C VAL A 74 5.74 0.00 -24.54
N TYR A 75 4.64 -0.51 -25.08
CA TYR A 75 4.48 -0.83 -26.49
C TYR A 75 3.38 0.04 -27.11
N GLN A 76 3.69 0.81 -28.15
CA GLN A 76 2.73 1.70 -28.83
C GLN A 76 1.98 2.62 -27.86
N ASP A 77 2.69 3.21 -26.93
CA ASP A 77 2.19 4.07 -25.84
C ASP A 77 1.29 3.37 -24.80
N VAL A 78 1.10 2.05 -24.88
CA VAL A 78 0.39 1.25 -23.88
C VAL A 78 1.41 0.59 -22.95
N VAL A 79 1.21 0.76 -21.65
CA VAL A 79 2.01 0.03 -20.63
C VAL A 79 1.56 -1.41 -20.64
N ASP A 80 2.50 -2.32 -20.51
CA ASP A 80 2.22 -3.75 -20.30
C ASP A 80 1.18 -3.94 -19.19
N SER A 81 0.08 -4.62 -19.50
CA SER A 81 -1.04 -4.82 -18.58
C SER A 81 -0.70 -5.70 -17.37
N THR A 82 0.40 -6.45 -17.44
CA THR A 82 0.90 -7.31 -16.35
C THR A 82 1.86 -6.57 -15.41
N ALA A 83 2.17 -5.30 -15.67
CA ALA A 83 3.02 -4.48 -14.82
C ALA A 83 2.43 -4.30 -13.42
N HIS A 84 3.29 -4.09 -12.44
CA HIS A 84 2.89 -3.67 -11.12
C HIS A 84 2.54 -2.17 -11.14
N PHE A 85 1.23 -1.86 -11.07
CA PHE A 85 0.74 -0.49 -11.11
C PHE A 85 0.48 0.07 -9.71
N TYR A 86 0.74 1.35 -9.55
CA TYR A 86 0.29 2.17 -8.43
C TYR A 86 -0.89 3.02 -8.89
N ARG A 87 -2.11 2.51 -8.70
CA ARG A 87 -3.35 3.17 -9.12
C ARG A 87 -4.55 2.72 -8.29
N SER A 88 -5.68 3.41 -8.49
CA SER A 88 -6.98 2.96 -8.00
C SER A 88 -7.86 2.60 -9.19
N VAL A 89 -8.52 1.44 -9.13
CA VAL A 89 -9.56 1.05 -10.08
C VAL A 89 -10.91 1.28 -9.43
N LEU A 90 -11.66 2.23 -9.97
CA LEU A 90 -12.94 2.67 -9.47
C LEU A 90 -14.04 2.30 -10.48
N VAL A 91 -15.24 1.98 -9.99
CA VAL A 91 -16.39 1.66 -10.84
C VAL A 91 -17.63 2.42 -10.41
N ASP A 92 -18.51 2.68 -11.38
CA ASP A 92 -19.83 3.30 -11.20
C ASP A 92 -20.89 2.33 -10.68
N GLY A 93 -22.15 2.78 -10.61
CA GLY A 93 -23.28 1.98 -10.17
C GLY A 93 -23.64 0.79 -11.08
N ALA A 94 -23.19 0.82 -12.33
CA ALA A 94 -23.37 -0.26 -13.30
C ALA A 94 -22.13 -1.16 -13.43
N SER A 95 -21.15 -1.01 -12.53
CA SER A 95 -19.87 -1.73 -12.54
C SER A 95 -18.98 -1.40 -13.74
N ARG A 96 -19.13 -0.22 -14.36
CA ARG A 96 -18.25 0.26 -15.43
C ARG A 96 -17.10 1.06 -14.84
N ARG A 97 -15.92 0.95 -15.43
CA ARG A 97 -14.71 1.64 -14.98
C ARG A 97 -14.87 3.17 -15.07
N ILE A 98 -14.33 3.85 -14.07
CA ILE A 98 -14.16 5.30 -14.09
C ILE A 98 -12.89 5.60 -14.90
N ASP A 99 -13.05 5.99 -16.13
CA ASP A 99 -11.98 6.21 -17.13
C ASP A 99 -12.02 7.59 -17.78
N LYS A 100 -13.04 8.40 -17.45
CA LYS A 100 -13.33 9.71 -18.05
C LYS A 100 -13.11 10.88 -17.08
N ARG A 101 -12.41 10.66 -15.97
CA ARG A 101 -12.33 11.60 -14.83
C ARG A 101 -13.70 11.93 -14.23
N ASN A 102 -14.64 11.04 -14.38
CA ASN A 102 -15.99 11.12 -13.84
C ASN A 102 -16.08 10.54 -12.40
N ALA A 103 -15.11 10.88 -11.55
CA ALA A 103 -14.99 10.37 -10.18
C ALA A 103 -16.26 10.55 -9.33
N PHE A 104 -17.11 11.53 -9.65
CA PHE A 104 -18.43 11.73 -9.01
C PHE A 104 -19.39 10.54 -9.21
N ALA A 105 -19.20 9.75 -10.26
CA ALA A 105 -19.99 8.55 -10.54
C ALA A 105 -19.53 7.33 -9.73
N THR A 106 -18.40 7.40 -9.03
CA THR A 106 -17.86 6.28 -8.25
C THR A 106 -18.87 5.74 -7.25
N ARG A 107 -19.05 4.42 -7.23
CA ARG A 107 -19.88 3.69 -6.26
C ARG A 107 -19.11 2.57 -5.58
N SER A 108 -18.02 2.11 -6.16
CA SER A 108 -17.19 1.07 -5.59
C SER A 108 -15.73 1.23 -6.00
N THR A 109 -14.84 0.83 -5.10
CA THR A 109 -13.42 0.68 -5.38
C THR A 109 -13.13 -0.81 -5.58
N VAL A 110 -12.57 -1.17 -6.73
CA VAL A 110 -12.20 -2.55 -7.07
C VAL A 110 -10.83 -2.89 -6.48
N TYR A 111 -9.86 -2.00 -6.72
CA TYR A 111 -8.49 -2.09 -6.21
C TYR A 111 -8.00 -0.73 -5.78
N VAL A 112 -7.15 -0.73 -4.77
CA VAL A 112 -6.32 0.42 -4.37
C VAL A 112 -4.92 -0.09 -4.13
N ASN A 113 -4.02 0.27 -5.01
CA ASN A 113 -2.60 0.04 -4.84
C ASN A 113 -1.88 1.39 -4.79
N LEU A 114 -1.90 2.02 -3.61
CA LEU A 114 -1.29 3.31 -3.33
C LEU A 114 -0.38 3.17 -2.11
N ILE A 115 0.74 3.88 -2.11
CA ILE A 115 1.68 3.87 -0.99
C ILE A 115 1.37 5.04 -0.06
N PRO A 116 0.97 4.79 1.21
CA PRO A 116 0.71 5.84 2.18
C PRO A 116 1.97 6.68 2.49
N PRO A 117 1.81 7.90 3.06
CA PRO A 117 2.93 8.69 3.53
C PRO A 117 3.84 7.92 4.46
N GLY A 118 5.14 7.93 4.19
CA GLY A 118 6.13 7.24 5.02
C GLY A 118 6.00 5.72 5.05
N ALA A 119 5.22 5.10 4.16
CA ALA A 119 5.15 3.66 3.99
C ALA A 119 6.00 3.18 2.80
N ALA A 120 6.14 1.87 2.69
CA ALA A 120 6.73 1.19 1.55
C ALA A 120 5.75 0.16 0.99
N ASP A 121 6.01 -0.26 -0.23
CA ASP A 121 5.35 -1.35 -0.92
C ASP A 121 6.41 -2.30 -1.50
N VAL A 122 6.06 -3.56 -1.68
CA VAL A 122 6.93 -4.57 -2.29
C VAL A 122 6.19 -5.27 -3.44
N ALA A 123 6.86 -5.34 -4.59
CA ALA A 123 6.41 -6.12 -5.73
C ALA A 123 7.33 -7.34 -5.89
N HIS A 124 6.74 -8.51 -6.04
CA HIS A 124 7.44 -9.79 -6.14
C HIS A 124 7.46 -10.27 -7.58
N TYR A 125 8.64 -10.61 -8.09
CA TYR A 125 8.83 -11.13 -9.43
C TYR A 125 9.48 -12.51 -9.37
N VAL A 126 8.99 -13.46 -10.16
CA VAL A 126 9.61 -14.79 -10.27
C VAL A 126 10.74 -14.73 -11.28
N LEU A 127 11.97 -14.92 -10.81
CA LEU A 127 13.15 -15.05 -11.64
C LEU A 127 13.46 -16.55 -11.86
N ASN A 128 13.16 -17.04 -13.04
CA ASN A 128 13.55 -18.38 -13.46
C ASN A 128 14.93 -18.34 -14.13
N VAL A 129 15.92 -18.93 -13.50
CA VAL A 129 17.28 -18.97 -14.04
C VAL A 129 17.44 -20.23 -14.89
N PRO A 130 17.56 -20.12 -16.23
CA PRO A 130 17.73 -21.30 -17.07
C PRO A 130 19.01 -22.08 -16.73
N PRO A 131 19.05 -23.42 -16.97
CA PRO A 131 20.26 -24.23 -16.74
C PRO A 131 21.49 -23.78 -17.53
N ASP A 132 21.26 -23.12 -18.66
CA ASP A 132 22.25 -22.61 -19.60
C ASP A 132 22.45 -21.09 -19.53
N ALA A 133 21.91 -20.43 -18.49
CA ALA A 133 22.10 -18.99 -18.29
C ALA A 133 23.58 -18.64 -18.10
N VAL A 134 24.00 -17.51 -18.65
CA VAL A 134 25.40 -17.06 -18.61
C VAL A 134 25.55 -15.91 -17.60
N SER A 135 26.51 -16.10 -16.67
CA SER A 135 26.84 -15.09 -15.65
C SER A 135 27.48 -13.83 -16.24
N PRO A 136 27.23 -12.63 -15.72
CA PRO A 136 26.29 -12.34 -14.66
C PRO A 136 24.85 -12.12 -15.15
N ILE A 137 23.88 -12.17 -14.22
CA ILE A 137 22.51 -11.67 -14.47
C ILE A 137 22.45 -10.21 -14.06
N SER A 138 22.03 -9.36 -14.98
CA SER A 138 21.78 -7.93 -14.72
C SER A 138 20.28 -7.71 -14.49
N VAL A 139 19.91 -7.11 -13.37
CA VAL A 139 18.55 -6.76 -13.01
C VAL A 139 18.42 -5.25 -12.94
N SER A 140 17.38 -4.69 -13.52
CA SER A 140 17.03 -3.28 -13.36
C SER A 140 15.55 -3.12 -13.02
N ALA A 141 15.24 -2.19 -12.12
CA ALA A 141 13.89 -1.80 -11.77
C ALA A 141 13.76 -0.28 -11.86
N LYS A 142 12.69 0.20 -12.49
CA LYS A 142 12.39 1.62 -12.62
C LYS A 142 10.96 1.89 -12.16
N LEU A 143 10.76 2.96 -11.42
CA LEU A 143 9.46 3.52 -11.12
C LEU A 143 9.16 4.61 -12.15
N ASN A 144 8.23 4.33 -13.04
CA ASN A 144 7.81 5.23 -14.09
C ASN A 144 6.50 5.92 -13.73
N TYR A 145 6.32 7.13 -14.26
CA TYR A 145 5.11 7.94 -14.10
C TYR A 145 4.74 8.64 -15.40
N ARG A 146 3.44 8.65 -15.72
CA ARG A 146 2.86 9.43 -16.78
C ARG A 146 1.61 10.15 -16.27
N LYS A 147 1.50 11.45 -16.57
CA LYS A 147 0.43 12.32 -16.04
C LYS A 147 -0.96 11.84 -16.41
N PHE A 148 -1.13 11.33 -17.64
CA PHE A 148 -2.38 10.75 -18.10
C PHE A 148 -2.11 9.41 -18.79
N SER A 149 -3.00 8.46 -18.57
CA SER A 149 -2.98 7.17 -19.26
C SER A 149 -3.22 7.36 -20.77
N LYS A 150 -2.82 6.36 -21.55
CA LYS A 150 -3.16 6.35 -22.96
C LYS A 150 -4.68 6.34 -23.16
N GLU A 151 -5.38 5.51 -22.39
CA GLU A 151 -6.83 5.38 -22.42
C GLU A 151 -7.54 6.73 -22.20
N TYR A 152 -7.16 7.44 -21.14
CA TYR A 152 -7.71 8.77 -20.89
C TYR A 152 -7.31 9.79 -21.97
N THR A 153 -6.11 9.70 -22.53
CA THR A 153 -5.66 10.58 -23.62
C THR A 153 -6.47 10.32 -24.88
N ASP A 154 -6.71 9.06 -25.23
CA ASP A 154 -7.53 8.66 -26.36
C ASP A 154 -8.97 9.19 -26.19
N PHE A 155 -9.55 9.04 -25.00
CA PHE A 155 -10.86 9.60 -24.68
C PHE A 155 -10.89 11.13 -24.83
N ALA A 156 -9.93 11.84 -24.25
CA ALA A 156 -9.92 13.29 -24.21
C ALA A 156 -9.73 13.96 -25.58
N PHE A 157 -9.09 13.28 -26.51
CA PHE A 157 -8.75 13.83 -27.84
C PHE A 157 -9.51 13.20 -29.01
N GLY A 158 -10.08 12.03 -28.84
CA GLY A 158 -10.72 11.29 -29.91
C GLY A 158 -11.87 10.38 -29.48
N GLY A 159 -12.31 10.51 -28.22
CA GLY A 159 -13.44 9.73 -27.72
C GLY A 159 -14.76 10.23 -28.28
N THR A 160 -15.54 9.30 -28.80
CA THR A 160 -16.93 9.53 -29.23
C THR A 160 -17.86 8.71 -28.36
N PHE A 161 -19.00 9.28 -27.96
CA PHE A 161 -20.02 8.55 -27.22
C PHE A 161 -21.02 7.90 -28.18
N ASP A 162 -21.47 6.72 -27.81
CA ASP A 162 -22.42 5.94 -28.61
C ASP A 162 -23.83 6.60 -28.60
N GLU A 163 -24.15 7.36 -27.55
CA GLU A 163 -25.43 8.04 -27.38
C GLU A 163 -25.25 9.53 -27.05
N PRO A 164 -26.22 10.39 -27.41
CA PRO A 164 -26.23 11.80 -27.02
C PRO A 164 -26.27 11.95 -25.49
N PHE A 165 -25.75 13.08 -24.97
CA PHE A 165 -25.82 13.40 -23.54
C PHE A 165 -27.28 13.71 -23.14
N ASP A 166 -27.77 12.99 -22.13
CA ASP A 166 -29.16 13.10 -21.62
C ASP A 166 -29.37 14.22 -20.58
N GLY A 167 -28.34 14.99 -20.27
CA GLY A 167 -28.39 16.07 -19.28
C GLY A 167 -28.06 15.64 -17.82
N HIS A 168 -27.84 14.36 -17.56
CA HIS A 168 -27.61 13.84 -16.22
C HIS A 168 -26.15 13.38 -15.99
N PHE A 169 -25.27 14.29 -15.63
CA PHE A 169 -23.85 13.98 -15.35
C PHE A 169 -23.63 12.92 -14.26
N SER A 170 -24.53 12.86 -13.26
CA SER A 170 -24.38 11.89 -12.15
C SER A 170 -24.66 10.44 -12.52
N ALA A 171 -25.21 10.20 -13.71
CA ALA A 171 -25.59 8.89 -14.21
C ALA A 171 -25.15 8.67 -15.66
N ASP A 172 -24.04 9.30 -16.08
CA ASP A 172 -23.55 9.13 -17.45
C ASP A 172 -23.19 7.65 -17.68
N LYS A 173 -24.11 6.96 -18.35
CA LYS A 173 -24.04 5.54 -18.66
C LYS A 173 -23.51 5.25 -20.06
N ARG A 174 -23.14 6.31 -20.77
CA ARG A 174 -22.69 6.19 -22.15
C ARG A 174 -21.33 5.52 -22.18
N ASP A 175 -21.22 4.56 -23.04
CA ASP A 175 -19.93 4.01 -23.44
C ASP A 175 -19.29 4.95 -24.47
N TRP A 176 -17.99 4.87 -24.61
CA TRP A 176 -17.23 5.63 -25.57
C TRP A 176 -16.31 4.71 -26.37
N SER A 177 -16.04 5.14 -27.59
CA SER A 177 -15.06 4.49 -28.46
C SER A 177 -14.08 5.51 -28.99
N PHE A 178 -12.90 5.06 -29.40
CA PHE A 178 -11.92 5.92 -30.03
C PHE A 178 -12.26 6.09 -31.52
N GLY A 179 -12.81 7.24 -31.86
CA GLY A 179 -13.15 7.61 -33.26
C GLY A 179 -12.03 8.28 -34.06
N GLY A 180 -10.89 8.52 -33.41
CA GLY A 180 -9.82 9.33 -33.98
C GLY A 180 -9.90 10.80 -33.58
N VAL A 181 -8.84 11.56 -33.83
CA VAL A 181 -8.82 13.01 -33.53
C VAL A 181 -9.80 13.73 -34.43
N ASP A 182 -10.73 14.47 -33.84
CA ASP A 182 -11.69 15.28 -34.60
C ASP A 182 -11.02 16.54 -35.12
N SER A 183 -10.73 16.55 -36.42
CA SER A 183 -10.10 17.69 -37.12
C SER A 183 -11.04 18.90 -37.28
N THR A 184 -12.33 18.76 -36.97
CA THR A 184 -13.31 19.86 -37.03
C THR A 184 -13.32 20.68 -35.74
N VAL A 185 -12.80 20.15 -34.66
CA VAL A 185 -12.61 20.90 -33.42
C VAL A 185 -11.40 21.82 -33.58
N SER A 186 -11.54 23.08 -33.20
CA SER A 186 -10.45 24.04 -33.22
C SER A 186 -9.33 23.63 -32.27
N ALA A 187 -8.49 22.74 -32.73
CA ALA A 187 -7.36 22.25 -31.95
C ALA A 187 -6.06 22.71 -32.59
N LEU A 188 -5.16 23.22 -31.78
CA LEU A 188 -3.75 23.36 -32.14
C LEU A 188 -3.09 22.00 -32.38
N THR A 189 -3.75 20.91 -32.01
CA THR A 189 -3.24 19.55 -32.06
C THR A 189 -4.07 18.70 -33.02
N LEU A 190 -3.48 18.38 -34.16
CA LEU A 190 -4.10 17.51 -35.17
C LEU A 190 -3.79 16.03 -34.96
N THR A 191 -3.09 15.70 -33.87
CA THR A 191 -2.68 14.33 -33.51
C THR A 191 -2.78 14.13 -32.03
N LEU A 192 -2.91 12.88 -31.59
CA LEU A 192 -2.83 12.53 -30.17
C LEU A 192 -1.48 12.98 -29.60
N PRO A 193 -1.47 13.72 -28.50
CA PRO A 193 -0.22 14.10 -27.86
C PRO A 193 0.47 12.86 -27.26
N LYS A 194 1.75 12.70 -27.59
CA LYS A 194 2.60 11.74 -26.89
C LYS A 194 3.05 12.33 -25.57
N LEU A 195 2.51 11.81 -24.48
CA LEU A 195 2.86 12.28 -23.14
C LEU A 195 4.20 11.70 -22.69
N PRO A 196 5.08 12.52 -22.09
CA PRO A 196 6.36 12.04 -21.59
C PRO A 196 6.17 11.07 -20.44
N ILE A 197 6.97 10.02 -20.42
CA ILE A 197 7.16 9.12 -19.29
C ILE A 197 8.33 9.66 -18.48
N VAL A 198 8.14 9.82 -17.18
CA VAL A 198 9.15 10.30 -16.23
C VAL A 198 9.64 9.12 -15.41
N GLU A 199 10.92 8.80 -15.48
CA GLU A 199 11.59 7.89 -14.56
C GLU A 199 11.73 8.61 -13.21
N MET A 200 10.94 8.20 -12.21
CA MET A 200 10.94 8.80 -10.87
C MET A 200 12.04 8.26 -9.98
N ALA A 201 12.32 6.97 -10.11
CA ALA A 201 13.38 6.28 -9.39
C ALA A 201 13.87 5.09 -10.21
N LYS A 202 15.12 4.70 -9.96
CA LYS A 202 15.74 3.55 -10.61
C LYS A 202 16.70 2.87 -9.65
N ASP A 203 16.74 1.56 -9.74
CA ASP A 203 17.77 0.72 -9.09
C ASP A 203 18.24 -0.38 -10.03
N SER A 204 19.44 -0.91 -9.78
CA SER A 204 20.00 -1.99 -10.58
C SER A 204 20.93 -2.86 -9.74
N LEU A 205 20.94 -4.16 -10.07
CA LEU A 205 21.70 -5.16 -9.37
C LEU A 205 22.36 -6.09 -10.38
N VAL A 206 23.55 -6.56 -10.07
CA VAL A 206 24.27 -7.56 -10.87
C VAL A 206 24.52 -8.78 -10.00
N LEU A 207 24.06 -9.93 -10.44
CA LEU A 207 24.03 -11.18 -9.68
C LEU A 207 24.91 -12.23 -10.35
N GLY A 208 25.74 -12.90 -9.55
CA GLY A 208 26.59 -14.00 -10.02
C GLY A 208 25.81 -15.31 -10.20
N LEU A 209 26.30 -16.19 -11.09
CA LEU A 209 25.83 -17.57 -11.22
C LEU A 209 26.95 -18.53 -10.83
N GLY A 210 26.64 -19.60 -10.10
CA GLY A 210 27.59 -20.67 -9.81
C GLY A 210 27.54 -21.18 -8.37
N PRO A 211 28.35 -22.16 -7.98
CA PRO A 211 28.58 -22.53 -6.59
C PRO A 211 29.25 -21.38 -5.84
N LEU A 212 29.02 -21.30 -4.54
CA LEU A 212 29.57 -20.28 -3.62
C LEU A 212 31.10 -20.31 -3.48
N GLU A 213 31.85 -20.54 -4.55
CA GLU A 213 33.28 -20.41 -4.51
C GLU A 213 33.67 -18.96 -4.77
N GLU A 214 34.44 -18.43 -3.84
CA GLU A 214 34.97 -17.08 -3.72
C GLU A 214 35.15 -16.33 -5.07
N ASN A 215 34.18 -15.49 -5.39
CA ASN A 215 34.31 -14.53 -6.47
C ASN A 215 35.07 -13.30 -5.95
N GLU A 216 36.39 -13.35 -5.92
CA GLU A 216 37.27 -12.22 -5.54
C GLU A 216 37.10 -10.96 -6.43
N GLY A 217 36.22 -11.01 -7.43
CA GLY A 217 36.01 -9.95 -8.40
C GLY A 217 34.69 -9.20 -8.30
N ALA A 218 33.75 -9.58 -7.41
CA ALA A 218 32.54 -8.83 -7.22
C ALA A 218 32.89 -7.45 -6.62
N LYS A 219 32.68 -6.39 -7.41
CA LYS A 219 32.72 -5.03 -6.86
C LYS A 219 31.87 -5.05 -5.61
N LYS A 220 32.42 -4.67 -4.44
CA LYS A 220 31.68 -4.44 -3.21
C LYS A 220 30.48 -3.53 -3.54
N GLN A 221 29.33 -4.15 -3.75
CA GLN A 221 28.09 -3.44 -3.88
C GLN A 221 27.78 -2.88 -2.49
N GLU A 222 27.32 -1.65 -2.41
CA GLU A 222 27.06 -0.99 -1.14
C GLU A 222 26.06 -1.84 -0.35
N LEU A 223 26.50 -2.37 0.80
CA LEU A 223 25.67 -3.19 1.69
C LEU A 223 24.39 -2.45 2.01
N ALA A 224 23.28 -3.13 2.01
CA ALA A 224 22.01 -2.56 2.39
C ALA A 224 22.08 -1.98 3.80
N THR A 225 21.69 -0.72 3.92
CA THR A 225 21.64 -0.04 5.22
C THR A 225 20.46 -0.58 6.05
N TYR A 226 20.52 -0.39 7.38
CA TYR A 226 19.37 -0.69 8.24
C TYR A 226 18.08 0.00 7.76
N LEU A 227 18.18 1.15 7.07
CA LEU A 227 17.03 1.84 6.48
C LEU A 227 16.41 1.05 5.33
N SER A 228 17.20 0.39 4.49
CA SER A 228 16.69 -0.47 3.41
C SER A 228 15.95 -1.67 3.98
N TRP A 229 16.51 -2.32 5.02
CA TRP A 229 15.84 -3.38 5.75
C TRP A 229 14.54 -2.92 6.43
N ASN A 230 14.54 -1.71 7.01
CA ASN A 230 13.34 -1.12 7.60
C ASN A 230 12.25 -0.86 6.55
N ASP A 231 12.60 -0.34 5.39
CA ASP A 231 11.67 -0.09 4.30
C ASP A 231 11.07 -1.39 3.76
N TYR A 232 11.89 -2.43 3.60
CA TYR A 232 11.44 -3.76 3.23
C TYR A 232 10.51 -4.38 4.28
N GLY A 233 10.88 -4.36 5.56
CA GLY A 233 10.04 -4.84 6.66
C GLY A 233 8.69 -4.10 6.75
N ILE A 234 8.64 -2.78 6.49
CA ILE A 234 7.39 -2.02 6.43
C ILE A 234 6.49 -2.50 5.29
N ALA A 235 7.05 -2.78 4.11
CA ALA A 235 6.33 -3.28 2.96
C ALA A 235 5.72 -4.67 3.27
N LEU A 236 6.53 -5.59 3.76
CA LEU A 236 6.12 -6.94 4.14
C LEU A 236 5.04 -6.95 5.24
N LEU A 237 5.18 -6.11 6.26
CA LEU A 237 4.18 -5.98 7.33
C LEU A 237 2.84 -5.48 6.77
N ARG A 238 2.86 -4.53 5.83
CA ARG A 238 1.64 -4.05 5.15
C ARG A 238 1.00 -5.13 4.30
N GLU A 239 1.80 -5.93 3.65
CA GLU A 239 1.34 -7.06 2.86
C GLU A 239 0.77 -8.18 3.74
N GLY A 240 1.27 -8.33 4.95
CA GLY A 240 0.92 -9.36 5.92
C GLY A 240 1.84 -10.58 5.88
N ASP A 241 3.01 -10.48 5.25
CA ASP A 241 4.08 -11.45 5.38
C ASP A 241 4.85 -11.20 6.68
N LEU A 242 4.28 -11.73 7.78
CA LEU A 242 4.78 -11.46 9.12
C LEU A 242 6.12 -12.16 9.40
N SER A 243 6.38 -13.29 8.73
CA SER A 243 7.64 -14.04 8.90
C SER A 243 8.81 -13.24 8.34
N LEU A 244 8.75 -12.85 7.08
CA LEU A 244 9.79 -12.05 6.45
C LEU A 244 9.89 -10.64 7.07
N ALA A 245 8.77 -10.05 7.50
CA ALA A 245 8.78 -8.77 8.21
C ALA A 245 9.56 -8.87 9.53
N THR A 246 9.39 -9.98 10.28
CA THR A 246 10.16 -10.23 11.52
C THR A 246 11.64 -10.32 11.22
N GLU A 247 12.03 -11.08 10.20
CA GLU A 247 13.43 -11.21 9.80
C GLU A 247 14.02 -9.86 9.39
N ALA A 248 13.32 -9.12 8.53
CA ALA A 248 13.76 -7.80 8.07
C ALA A 248 13.96 -6.80 9.22
N PHE A 249 13.02 -6.74 10.17
CA PHE A 249 13.17 -5.84 11.34
C PHE A 249 14.21 -6.34 12.35
N SER A 250 14.46 -7.64 12.46
CA SER A 250 15.58 -8.17 13.25
C SER A 250 16.91 -7.66 12.70
N ARG A 251 17.09 -7.70 11.37
CA ARG A 251 18.27 -7.11 10.73
C ARG A 251 18.42 -5.60 11.01
N VAL A 252 17.31 -4.85 11.07
CA VAL A 252 17.35 -3.43 11.46
C VAL A 252 17.92 -3.26 12.84
N THR A 253 17.44 -4.04 13.83
CA THR A 253 17.87 -3.92 15.23
C THR A 253 19.27 -4.46 15.48
N GLU A 254 19.74 -5.40 14.67
CA GLU A 254 21.13 -5.87 14.66
C GLU A 254 22.11 -4.82 14.12
N LEU A 255 21.75 -4.19 12.99
CA LEU A 255 22.60 -3.21 12.29
C LEU A 255 22.60 -1.83 12.99
N ALA A 256 21.50 -1.46 13.62
CA ALA A 256 21.31 -0.15 14.26
C ALA A 256 20.47 -0.28 15.54
N PRO A 257 21.02 -0.83 16.64
CA PRO A 257 20.27 -1.04 17.89
C PRO A 257 19.80 0.29 18.53
N GLU A 258 20.40 1.43 18.19
CA GLU A 258 19.99 2.75 18.60
C GLU A 258 18.81 3.31 17.78
N TYR A 259 18.44 2.68 16.67
CA TYR A 259 17.32 3.13 15.84
C TYR A 259 15.97 2.70 16.44
N VAL A 260 15.37 3.60 17.19
CA VAL A 260 14.16 3.34 17.98
C VAL A 260 12.99 2.80 17.15
N ASP A 261 12.79 3.28 15.92
CA ASP A 261 11.70 2.80 15.05
C ASP A 261 11.89 1.34 14.62
N GLY A 262 13.10 0.82 14.59
CA GLY A 262 13.39 -0.60 14.37
C GLY A 262 12.72 -1.46 15.44
N TRP A 263 12.97 -1.18 16.71
CA TRP A 263 12.35 -1.88 17.85
C TRP A 263 10.83 -1.71 17.89
N VAL A 264 10.33 -0.50 17.57
CA VAL A 264 8.88 -0.27 17.46
C VAL A 264 8.26 -1.14 16.37
N ASN A 265 8.94 -1.31 15.24
CA ASN A 265 8.44 -2.15 14.14
C ASN A 265 8.48 -3.64 14.51
N VAL A 266 9.50 -4.12 15.23
CA VAL A 266 9.50 -5.48 15.83
C VAL A 266 8.27 -5.66 16.73
N ALA A 267 8.00 -4.71 17.62
CA ALA A 267 6.81 -4.76 18.48
C ALA A 267 5.51 -4.81 17.68
N ARG A 268 5.41 -4.06 16.58
CA ARG A 268 4.22 -4.07 15.71
C ARG A 268 3.95 -5.44 15.09
N VAL A 269 4.98 -6.16 14.67
CA VAL A 269 4.82 -7.54 14.16
C VAL A 269 4.28 -8.43 15.27
N HIS A 270 4.88 -8.38 16.46
CA HIS A 270 4.42 -9.18 17.62
C HIS A 270 3.00 -8.82 18.07
N ILE A 271 2.58 -7.55 17.95
CA ILE A 271 1.18 -7.15 18.21
C ILE A 271 0.22 -7.84 17.22
N VAL A 272 0.58 -7.87 15.93
CA VAL A 272 -0.25 -8.51 14.90
C VAL A 272 -0.34 -10.01 15.07
N THR A 273 0.72 -10.66 15.58
CA THR A 273 0.74 -12.10 15.88
C THR A 273 0.09 -12.44 17.23
N GLY A 274 -0.23 -11.43 18.06
CA GLY A 274 -0.79 -11.64 19.40
C GLY A 274 0.23 -12.00 20.47
N ASP A 275 1.52 -11.93 20.17
CA ASP A 275 2.62 -12.17 21.13
C ASP A 275 2.94 -10.87 21.88
N TYR A 276 2.08 -10.56 22.86
CA TYR A 276 2.19 -9.30 23.59
C TYR A 276 3.41 -9.22 24.50
N ASP A 277 3.91 -10.35 25.01
CA ASP A 277 5.11 -10.37 25.83
C ASP A 277 6.36 -10.00 25.04
N SER A 278 6.53 -10.58 23.85
CA SER A 278 7.63 -10.22 22.94
C SER A 278 7.49 -8.79 22.46
N ALA A 279 6.26 -8.31 22.22
CA ALA A 279 6.01 -6.91 21.85
C ALA A 279 6.45 -5.95 22.98
N LEU A 280 6.10 -6.23 24.23
CA LEU A 280 6.52 -5.43 25.39
C LEU A 280 8.05 -5.43 25.57
N ASN A 281 8.71 -6.57 25.35
CA ASN A 281 10.17 -6.66 25.40
C ASN A 281 10.83 -5.80 24.31
N ALA A 282 10.30 -5.82 23.09
CA ALA A 282 10.78 -4.96 22.01
C ALA A 282 10.58 -3.46 22.33
N LEU A 283 9.42 -3.08 22.92
CA LEU A 283 9.19 -1.71 23.36
C LEU A 283 10.10 -1.28 24.51
N LYS A 284 10.52 -2.22 25.37
CA LYS A 284 11.53 -1.94 26.42
C LYS A 284 12.90 -1.65 25.77
N ALA A 285 13.29 -2.37 24.73
CA ALA A 285 14.49 -2.07 23.97
C ALA A 285 14.39 -0.71 23.26
N ALA A 286 13.22 -0.38 22.70
CA ALA A 286 12.96 0.94 22.12
C ALA A 286 13.11 2.08 23.13
N ASP A 287 12.66 1.92 24.38
CA ASP A 287 12.86 2.90 25.47
C ASP A 287 14.34 3.08 25.83
N THR A 288 15.12 1.99 25.74
CA THR A 288 16.57 2.05 25.95
C THR A 288 17.25 2.86 24.84
N ALA A 289 16.83 2.66 23.60
CA ALA A 289 17.33 3.42 22.46
C ALA A 289 16.91 4.91 22.51
N ARG A 290 15.68 5.18 22.95
CA ARG A 290 15.15 6.54 23.08
C ARG A 290 14.06 6.63 24.14
N THR A 291 14.40 7.12 25.31
CA THR A 291 13.44 7.34 26.40
C THR A 291 12.37 8.37 26.01
N GLY A 292 11.12 8.09 26.35
CA GLY A 292 10.00 9.00 26.15
C GLY A 292 9.54 9.16 24.70
N TYR A 293 9.89 8.21 23.82
CA TYR A 293 9.42 8.25 22.46
C TYR A 293 7.92 7.92 22.39
N TYR A 294 7.11 8.84 21.84
CA TYR A 294 5.66 8.76 21.91
C TYR A 294 5.08 7.50 21.25
N LYS A 295 5.70 6.98 20.17
CA LYS A 295 5.24 5.73 19.53
C LYS A 295 5.40 4.53 20.46
N THR A 296 6.49 4.47 21.24
CA THR A 296 6.69 3.40 22.22
C THR A 296 5.56 3.41 23.26
N THR A 297 5.23 4.61 23.78
CA THR A 297 4.12 4.79 24.72
C THR A 297 2.77 4.42 24.10
N TYR A 298 2.53 4.82 22.85
CA TYR A 298 1.30 4.50 22.12
C TYR A 298 1.11 2.98 21.96
N PHE A 299 2.13 2.29 21.44
CA PHE A 299 2.03 0.84 21.21
C PHE A 299 1.94 0.06 22.53
N ARG A 300 2.55 0.54 23.60
CA ARG A 300 2.35 -0.03 24.95
C ARG A 300 0.90 0.10 25.40
N GLY A 301 0.29 1.28 25.25
CA GLY A 301 -1.13 1.48 25.51
C GLY A 301 -2.03 0.59 24.65
N LEU A 302 -1.68 0.40 23.38
CA LEU A 302 -2.40 -0.51 22.49
C LEU A 302 -2.33 -1.96 22.97
N ILE A 303 -1.16 -2.43 23.39
CA ILE A 303 -0.99 -3.77 23.97
C ILE A 303 -1.85 -3.93 25.23
N PHE A 304 -1.78 -2.99 26.17
CA PHE A 304 -2.60 -3.04 27.38
C PHE A 304 -4.09 -3.07 27.06
N LYS A 305 -4.55 -2.27 26.11
CA LYS A 305 -5.95 -2.32 25.62
C LYS A 305 -6.32 -3.71 25.09
N LEU A 306 -5.44 -4.33 24.30
CA LEU A 306 -5.67 -5.67 23.73
C LEU A 306 -5.64 -6.78 24.79
N MET A 307 -4.90 -6.59 25.87
CA MET A 307 -4.86 -7.50 27.04
C MET A 307 -6.03 -7.28 28.02
N GLY A 308 -6.84 -6.24 27.84
CA GLY A 308 -7.92 -5.88 28.75
C GLY A 308 -7.50 -5.04 29.96
N ASN A 309 -6.26 -4.59 30.00
CA ASN A 309 -5.70 -3.74 31.07
C ASN A 309 -6.01 -2.26 30.73
N TYR A 310 -7.28 -1.88 30.91
CA TYR A 310 -7.77 -0.60 30.39
C TYR A 310 -7.21 0.61 31.14
N GLU A 311 -6.98 0.51 32.47
CA GLU A 311 -6.41 1.61 33.27
C GLU A 311 -5.01 2.01 32.76
N GLU A 312 -4.14 1.03 32.53
CA GLU A 312 -2.78 1.24 31.99
C GLU A 312 -2.83 1.77 30.54
N ALA A 313 -3.78 1.27 29.74
CA ALA A 313 -3.97 1.76 28.37
C ALA A 313 -4.40 3.24 28.38
N ILE A 314 -5.36 3.62 29.20
CA ILE A 314 -5.84 4.98 29.39
C ILE A 314 -4.70 5.90 29.81
N SER A 315 -3.90 5.48 30.79
CA SER A 315 -2.72 6.23 31.27
C SER A 315 -1.73 6.48 30.12
N ALA A 316 -1.41 5.44 29.36
CA ALA A 316 -0.47 5.54 28.24
C ALA A 316 -1.00 6.48 27.13
N PHE A 317 -2.26 6.35 26.74
CA PHE A 317 -2.86 7.23 25.72
C PHE A 317 -2.96 8.69 26.18
N LYS A 318 -3.30 8.94 27.44
CA LYS A 318 -3.28 10.31 28.03
C LYS A 318 -1.87 10.90 27.98
N GLN A 319 -0.84 10.09 28.24
CA GLN A 319 0.55 10.53 28.15
C GLN A 319 0.91 10.92 26.70
N VAL A 320 0.52 10.15 25.67
CA VAL A 320 0.74 10.52 24.27
C VAL A 320 0.02 11.82 23.93
N LEU A 321 -1.24 11.96 24.35
CA LEU A 321 -2.05 13.15 24.07
C LEU A 321 -1.57 14.41 24.76
N SER A 322 -0.73 14.31 25.78
CA SER A 322 -0.10 15.49 26.40
C SER A 322 0.83 16.24 25.42
N SER A 323 1.46 15.54 24.49
CA SER A 323 2.32 16.09 23.45
C SER A 323 1.64 16.17 22.07
N HIS A 324 0.65 15.31 21.80
CA HIS A 324 -0.08 15.20 20.52
C HIS A 324 -1.60 15.30 20.73
N PRO A 325 -2.14 16.44 21.21
CA PRO A 325 -3.52 16.55 21.72
C PRO A 325 -4.61 16.39 20.64
N LYS A 326 -4.23 16.42 19.36
CA LYS A 326 -5.14 16.26 18.21
C LYS A 326 -4.94 14.96 17.46
N ASP A 327 -4.15 14.03 18.00
CA ASP A 327 -3.97 12.72 17.37
C ASP A 327 -5.29 11.92 17.45
N ARG A 328 -5.94 11.84 16.32
CA ARG A 328 -7.27 11.24 16.18
C ARG A 328 -7.27 9.74 16.45
N VAL A 329 -6.19 9.04 16.10
CA VAL A 329 -6.05 7.60 16.37
C VAL A 329 -5.96 7.35 17.87
N VAL A 330 -5.10 8.10 18.56
CA VAL A 330 -4.93 7.98 20.01
C VAL A 330 -6.20 8.40 20.76
N LEU A 331 -6.90 9.45 20.31
CA LEU A 331 -8.18 9.85 20.89
C LEU A 331 -9.24 8.76 20.74
N ASN A 332 -9.34 8.09 19.59
CA ASN A 332 -10.27 6.98 19.39
C ASN A 332 -9.92 5.79 20.31
N ASP A 333 -8.63 5.45 20.42
CA ASP A 333 -8.16 4.36 21.29
C ASP A 333 -8.43 4.68 22.76
N LEU A 334 -8.19 5.92 23.18
CA LEU A 334 -8.51 6.40 24.54
C LEU A 334 -10.02 6.31 24.80
N GLY A 335 -10.85 6.85 23.90
CA GLY A 335 -12.30 6.82 24.04
C GLY A 335 -12.86 5.39 24.13
N ARG A 336 -12.31 4.47 23.34
CA ARG A 336 -12.70 3.06 23.41
C ARG A 336 -12.23 2.39 24.71
N SER A 337 -11.02 2.70 25.19
CA SER A 337 -10.51 2.16 26.48
C SER A 337 -11.34 2.66 27.64
N LEU A 338 -11.66 3.96 27.69
CA LEU A 338 -12.54 4.54 28.70
C LEU A 338 -13.95 3.90 28.71
N TYR A 339 -14.50 3.61 27.53
CA TYR A 339 -15.77 2.90 27.41
C TYR A 339 -15.70 1.48 28.01
N LEU A 340 -14.64 0.76 27.70
CA LEU A 340 -14.44 -0.62 28.18
C LEU A 340 -14.11 -0.67 29.69
N ASP A 341 -13.61 0.44 30.23
CA ASP A 341 -13.35 0.67 31.65
C ASP A 341 -14.55 1.33 32.39
N GLU A 342 -15.71 1.35 31.76
CA GLU A 342 -16.97 1.88 32.28
C GLU A 342 -16.95 3.40 32.62
N GLN A 343 -15.95 4.16 32.19
CA GLN A 343 -15.83 5.60 32.36
C GLN A 343 -16.61 6.36 31.27
N MET A 344 -17.94 6.16 31.22
CA MET A 344 -18.81 6.62 30.13
C MET A 344 -18.76 8.12 29.86
N PRO A 345 -18.85 9.03 30.87
CA PRO A 345 -18.83 10.46 30.60
C PRO A 345 -17.53 10.94 29.95
N GLU A 346 -16.40 10.46 30.42
CA GLU A 346 -15.08 10.82 29.86
C GLU A 346 -14.89 10.25 28.45
N ALA A 347 -15.36 9.01 28.21
CA ALA A 347 -15.36 8.40 26.89
C ALA A 347 -16.12 9.25 25.86
N ILE A 348 -17.32 9.72 26.23
CA ILE A 348 -18.13 10.59 25.37
C ILE A 348 -17.38 11.89 25.07
N GLU A 349 -16.81 12.54 26.09
CA GLU A 349 -16.07 13.79 25.90
C GLU A 349 -14.90 13.63 24.92
N VAL A 350 -14.13 12.55 25.07
CA VAL A 350 -12.97 12.26 24.22
C VAL A 350 -13.39 11.99 22.79
N LEU A 351 -14.44 11.17 22.57
CA LEU A 351 -14.90 10.85 21.21
C LEU A 351 -15.55 12.08 20.53
N LEU A 352 -16.19 12.96 21.29
CA LEU A 352 -16.64 14.25 20.76
C LEU A 352 -15.46 15.16 20.35
N LYS A 353 -14.27 15.03 20.98
CA LYS A 353 -13.06 15.73 20.50
C LYS A 353 -12.62 15.18 19.13
N VAL A 354 -12.74 13.87 18.89
CA VAL A 354 -12.50 13.28 17.56
C VAL A 354 -13.42 13.91 16.52
N LEU A 355 -14.72 13.97 16.78
CA LEU A 355 -15.68 14.54 15.82
C LEU A 355 -15.54 16.05 15.59
N ARG A 356 -14.90 16.77 16.50
CA ARG A 356 -14.53 18.18 16.25
C ARG A 356 -13.35 18.30 15.28
N ILE A 357 -12.51 17.27 15.18
CA ILE A 357 -11.39 17.21 14.23
C ILE A 357 -11.88 16.67 12.87
N ASP A 358 -12.69 15.62 12.91
CA ASP A 358 -13.25 14.95 11.75
C ASP A 358 -14.67 14.45 12.04
N ALA A 359 -15.67 15.20 11.57
CA ALA A 359 -17.08 14.89 11.80
C ALA A 359 -17.53 13.57 11.15
N GLU A 360 -16.76 13.03 10.20
CA GLU A 360 -17.06 11.81 9.45
C GLU A 360 -16.32 10.58 10.00
N ASP A 361 -15.55 10.73 11.10
CA ASP A 361 -14.80 9.63 11.70
C ASP A 361 -15.72 8.47 12.07
N LEU A 362 -15.58 7.35 11.36
CA LEU A 362 -16.40 6.16 11.52
C LEU A 362 -16.28 5.54 12.91
N THR A 363 -15.06 5.49 13.43
CA THR A 363 -14.77 4.86 14.73
C THR A 363 -15.41 5.65 15.86
N ALA A 364 -15.32 6.98 15.83
CA ALA A 364 -15.93 7.84 16.84
C ALA A 364 -17.46 7.78 16.76
N ASN A 365 -18.06 7.88 15.57
CA ASN A 365 -19.51 7.78 15.40
C ASN A 365 -20.03 6.41 15.89
N TYR A 366 -19.34 5.30 15.55
CA TYR A 366 -19.71 3.97 16.02
C TYR A 366 -19.60 3.82 17.54
N ASN A 367 -18.51 4.27 18.15
CA ASN A 367 -18.33 4.16 19.59
C ASN A 367 -19.32 5.06 20.36
N LEU A 368 -19.62 6.26 19.87
CA LEU A 368 -20.66 7.12 20.47
C LEU A 368 -22.06 6.50 20.36
N MET A 369 -22.37 5.86 19.23
CA MET A 369 -23.61 5.10 19.10
C MET A 369 -23.75 4.04 20.20
N LEU A 370 -22.70 3.22 20.40
CA LEU A 370 -22.69 2.19 21.45
C LEU A 370 -22.80 2.78 22.87
N LEU A 371 -22.05 3.86 23.14
CA LEU A 371 -22.06 4.54 24.42
C LEU A 371 -23.45 5.09 24.78
N TYR A 372 -24.08 5.85 23.88
CA TYR A 372 -25.42 6.41 24.13
C TYR A 372 -26.49 5.32 24.23
N GLN A 373 -26.31 4.22 23.48
CA GLN A 373 -27.18 3.05 23.63
C GLN A 373 -27.04 2.42 25.04
N SER A 374 -25.84 2.30 25.57
CA SER A 374 -25.59 1.68 26.88
C SER A 374 -26.12 2.53 28.05
N VAL A 375 -26.22 3.85 27.89
CA VAL A 375 -26.77 4.75 28.90
C VAL A 375 -28.28 5.05 28.71
N GLY A 376 -28.92 4.39 27.72
CA GLY A 376 -30.35 4.51 27.46
C GLY A 376 -30.79 5.72 26.64
N GLU A 377 -29.87 6.52 26.12
CA GLU A 377 -30.12 7.70 25.29
C GLU A 377 -30.34 7.30 23.82
N THR A 378 -31.44 6.60 23.56
CA THR A 378 -31.74 5.96 22.27
C THR A 378 -31.81 6.94 21.12
N GLU A 379 -32.44 8.10 21.25
CA GLU A 379 -32.54 9.09 20.18
C GLU A 379 -31.15 9.62 19.76
N VAL A 380 -30.29 9.87 20.76
CA VAL A 380 -28.92 10.32 20.50
C VAL A 380 -28.10 9.20 19.82
N SER A 381 -28.22 7.95 20.29
CA SER A 381 -27.62 6.79 19.70
C SER A 381 -28.00 6.65 18.20
N ASP A 382 -29.31 6.77 17.89
CA ASP A 382 -29.80 6.67 16.51
C ASP A 382 -29.28 7.79 15.60
N SER A 383 -29.02 8.98 16.14
CA SER A 383 -28.37 10.05 15.38
C SER A 383 -26.94 9.69 14.97
N TYR A 384 -26.16 9.05 15.86
CA TYR A 384 -24.80 8.57 15.56
C TYR A 384 -24.82 7.35 14.66
N ARG A 385 -25.81 6.45 14.79
CA ARG A 385 -26.03 5.34 13.85
C ARG A 385 -26.23 5.85 12.43
N THR A 386 -27.10 6.83 12.25
CA THR A 386 -27.37 7.46 10.94
C THR A 386 -26.10 8.04 10.32
N ARG A 387 -25.24 8.70 11.12
CA ARG A 387 -23.96 9.22 10.65
C ARG A 387 -23.00 8.08 10.28
N TYR A 388 -22.88 7.08 11.14
CA TYR A 388 -22.03 5.91 10.86
C TYR A 388 -22.44 5.21 9.58
N GLU A 389 -23.75 4.95 9.38
CA GLU A 389 -24.28 4.30 8.17
C GLU A 389 -24.08 5.15 6.91
N ARG A 390 -24.19 6.47 7.03
CA ARG A 390 -23.95 7.40 5.92
C ARG A 390 -22.53 7.37 5.41
N PHE A 391 -21.55 7.25 6.30
CA PHE A 391 -20.13 7.29 5.95
C PHE A 391 -19.50 5.90 5.82
N LYS A 392 -20.17 4.88 6.34
CA LYS A 392 -19.74 3.49 6.17
C LYS A 392 -19.72 3.12 4.68
N ALA A 393 -18.69 2.37 4.26
CA ALA A 393 -18.62 1.85 2.90
C ALA A 393 -19.86 0.99 2.59
N ASP A 394 -20.48 1.23 1.44
CA ASP A 394 -21.65 0.49 0.98
C ASP A 394 -21.32 -1.01 0.86
N GLU A 395 -22.10 -1.88 1.51
CA GLU A 395 -21.92 -3.32 1.44
C GLU A 395 -22.09 -3.86 0.01
N SER A 396 -22.93 -3.20 -0.81
CA SER A 396 -23.07 -3.51 -2.23
C SER A 396 -21.80 -3.21 -3.04
N ALA A 397 -20.91 -2.35 -2.53
CA ALA A 397 -19.62 -2.04 -3.16
C ALA A 397 -18.75 -3.30 -3.35
N SER A 398 -18.73 -4.19 -2.34
CA SER A 398 -17.98 -5.46 -2.42
C SER A 398 -18.57 -6.41 -3.47
N ALA A 399 -19.89 -6.41 -3.65
CA ALA A 399 -20.54 -7.21 -4.68
C ALA A 399 -20.24 -6.68 -6.09
N ARG A 400 -20.30 -5.36 -6.28
CA ARG A 400 -19.90 -4.70 -7.55
C ARG A 400 -18.43 -4.95 -7.90
N ALA A 401 -17.53 -4.83 -6.94
CA ALA A 401 -16.12 -5.10 -7.15
C ALA A 401 -15.87 -6.55 -7.57
N ARG A 402 -16.57 -7.52 -6.96
CA ARG A 402 -16.50 -8.94 -7.39
C ARG A 402 -17.04 -9.16 -8.78
N ALA A 403 -18.19 -8.55 -9.11
CA ALA A 403 -18.78 -8.65 -10.43
C ALA A 403 -17.86 -8.08 -11.51
N TYR A 404 -17.26 -6.93 -11.26
CA TYR A 404 -16.28 -6.34 -12.17
C TYR A 404 -15.07 -7.26 -12.39
N ARG A 405 -14.46 -7.79 -11.32
CA ARG A 405 -13.31 -8.70 -11.41
C ARG A 405 -13.60 -9.96 -12.22
N ALA A 406 -14.83 -10.48 -12.13
CA ALA A 406 -15.22 -11.69 -12.85
C ALA A 406 -15.21 -11.51 -14.37
N VAL A 407 -15.51 -10.32 -14.88
CA VAL A 407 -15.57 -10.02 -16.32
C VAL A 407 -14.34 -9.29 -16.85
N HIS A 408 -13.45 -8.81 -15.96
CA HIS A 408 -12.20 -8.13 -16.30
C HIS A 408 -10.99 -8.85 -15.67
N PRO A 409 -10.65 -10.07 -16.13
CA PRO A 409 -9.57 -10.86 -15.53
C PRO A 409 -8.19 -10.21 -15.69
N ALA A 410 -7.97 -9.36 -16.70
CA ALA A 410 -6.73 -8.64 -16.88
C ALA A 410 -6.48 -7.64 -15.73
N ASP A 411 -7.53 -7.02 -15.20
CA ASP A 411 -7.41 -6.12 -14.04
C ASP A 411 -7.12 -6.88 -12.74
N ASN A 412 -7.27 -8.22 -12.71
CA ASN A 412 -6.90 -9.03 -11.55
C ASN A 412 -5.40 -8.99 -11.26
N ASN A 413 -4.58 -8.59 -12.22
CA ASN A 413 -3.16 -8.36 -11.99
C ASN A 413 -2.91 -7.38 -10.83
N GLU A 414 -3.79 -6.40 -10.64
CA GLU A 414 -3.74 -5.46 -9.51
C GLU A 414 -3.88 -6.14 -8.13
N ALA A 415 -4.46 -7.35 -8.10
CA ALA A 415 -4.60 -8.15 -6.88
C ALA A 415 -3.48 -9.18 -6.74
N ASN A 416 -2.70 -9.41 -7.79
CA ASN A 416 -1.60 -10.34 -7.75
C ASN A 416 -0.41 -9.68 -7.06
N ARG A 417 0.15 -10.39 -6.10
CA ARG A 417 1.36 -9.95 -5.40
C ARG A 417 2.61 -10.47 -6.07
N ILE A 418 2.50 -11.59 -6.77
CA ILE A 418 3.60 -12.25 -7.44
C ILE A 418 3.39 -12.13 -8.94
N HIS A 419 4.34 -11.50 -9.61
CA HIS A 419 4.37 -11.34 -11.06
C HIS A 419 5.21 -12.46 -11.68
N VAL A 420 4.60 -13.21 -12.61
CA VAL A 420 5.25 -14.27 -13.37
C VAL A 420 5.30 -13.81 -14.83
N HIS A 421 6.49 -13.70 -15.40
CA HIS A 421 6.74 -13.21 -16.76
C HIS A 421 7.61 -14.19 -17.56
#